data_4198065d9caf8aebc1f6ec977e8dac7a
#
_entry.id   4198065d9caf8aebc1f6ec977e8dac7a
#
_cell.length_a   1.000
_cell.length_b   1.000
_cell.length_c   1.000
_cell.angle_alpha   90.00
_cell.angle_beta   90.00
_cell.angle_gamma   90.00
#
_symmetry.space_group_name_H-M   'P 1'
#
loop_
_entity.id
_entity.type
_entity.pdbx_description
1 polymer ?
#
loop_
_entity_poly.entity_id
_entity_poly.type
_entity_poly.pdbx_seq_one_letter_code
_entity_poly.pdbx_strand_id
1 'polypeptide(L)'
;MKEKIKALLTDSMWSIAGLMLMNVVVQFLVYPVWNNHLGSEEYGNILYLISIMNIIAISVGSACNYARMTESATKDTWNINYNIILMASSVIVIPVMLIIVKFCGVPMTVTEAVTFLILTILTMWRFYADVEYRLHLNYKGYFLYYLFISIGYLIGIVLFKVTGMWALALIPGEIAGLIMVFAKGSVFKKDTEFSKESFK
;
A
#
# COMPACT_ATOMS: atom_id res chain seq x y z
N MET A 1 17.05 14.74 -29.30
CA MET A 1 17.63 13.89 -28.24
C MET A 1 17.60 14.58 -26.87
N LYS A 2 18.07 15.82 -26.73
CA LYS A 2 18.08 16.59 -25.46
C LYS A 2 16.68 16.76 -24.82
N GLU A 3 15.63 17.03 -25.60
CA GLU A 3 14.27 17.21 -25.09
C GLU A 3 13.67 15.91 -24.54
N LYS A 4 13.92 14.75 -25.18
CA LYS A 4 13.47 13.44 -24.68
C LYS A 4 14.15 13.09 -23.37
N ILE A 5 15.44 13.39 -23.23
CA ILE A 5 16.19 13.16 -21.97
C ILE A 5 15.66 14.09 -20.88
N LYS A 6 15.38 15.35 -21.18
CA LYS A 6 14.81 16.30 -20.20
C LYS A 6 13.42 15.84 -19.73
N ALA A 7 12.56 15.40 -20.63
CA ALA A 7 11.26 14.87 -20.29
C ALA A 7 11.38 13.64 -19.38
N LEU A 8 12.22 12.65 -19.73
CA LEU A 8 12.45 11.45 -18.93
C LEU A 8 12.97 11.79 -17.52
N LEU A 9 13.90 12.73 -17.41
CA LEU A 9 14.42 13.19 -16.11
C LEU A 9 13.31 13.84 -15.28
N THR A 10 12.51 14.72 -15.88
CA THR A 10 11.40 15.37 -15.17
C THR A 10 10.36 14.36 -14.68
N ASP A 11 10.03 13.38 -15.50
CA ASP A 11 9.08 12.33 -15.18
C ASP A 11 9.60 11.44 -14.04
N SER A 12 10.86 11.05 -14.10
CA SER A 12 11.53 10.30 -13.03
C SER A 12 11.56 11.10 -11.73
N MET A 13 11.81 12.41 -11.78
CA MET A 13 11.81 13.28 -10.61
C MET A 13 10.45 13.31 -9.91
N TRP A 14 9.33 13.37 -10.63
CA TRP A 14 7.99 13.31 -10.03
C TRP A 14 7.76 12.01 -9.28
N SER A 15 8.14 10.87 -9.86
CA SER A 15 7.98 9.56 -9.21
C SER A 15 8.81 9.43 -7.95
N ILE A 16 10.08 9.84 -8.02
CA ILE A 16 11.00 9.79 -6.88
C ILE A 16 10.52 10.73 -5.77
N ALA A 17 10.13 11.97 -6.12
CA ALA A 17 9.67 12.95 -5.15
C ALA A 17 8.43 12.48 -4.37
N GLY A 18 7.48 11.82 -5.03
CA GLY A 18 6.30 11.26 -4.37
C GLY A 18 6.66 10.19 -3.34
N LEU A 19 7.47 9.20 -3.74
CA LEU A 19 7.94 8.15 -2.84
C LEU A 19 8.79 8.69 -1.69
N MET A 20 9.68 9.63 -1.97
CA MET A 20 10.50 10.28 -0.94
C MET A 20 9.63 11.03 0.07
N LEU A 21 8.63 11.77 -0.39
CA LEU A 21 7.72 12.51 0.49
C LEU A 21 7.01 11.57 1.47
N MET A 22 6.44 10.47 0.97
CA MET A 22 5.79 9.48 1.83
C MET A 22 6.77 8.88 2.85
N ASN A 23 7.98 8.49 2.40
CA ASN A 23 8.99 7.94 3.30
C ASN A 23 9.45 8.96 4.35
N VAL A 24 9.61 10.23 3.98
CA VAL A 24 9.93 11.31 4.92
C VAL A 24 8.86 11.44 5.99
N VAL A 25 7.58 11.44 5.60
CA VAL A 25 6.48 11.52 6.58
C VAL A 25 6.50 10.32 7.52
N VAL A 26 6.68 9.11 7.01
CA VAL A 26 6.72 7.90 7.86
C VAL A 26 7.93 7.92 8.79
N GLN A 27 9.13 8.15 8.27
CA GLN A 27 10.37 8.00 9.04
C GLN A 27 10.62 9.18 9.99
N PHE A 28 10.25 10.39 9.61
CA PHE A 28 10.56 11.58 10.42
C PHE A 28 9.37 12.10 11.22
N LEU A 29 8.15 11.65 10.94
CA LEU A 29 6.97 12.08 11.71
C LEU A 29 6.29 10.90 12.39
N VAL A 30 5.90 9.85 11.68
CA VAL A 30 5.17 8.72 12.28
C VAL A 30 6.03 7.96 13.29
N TYR A 31 7.22 7.53 12.89
CA TYR A 31 8.11 6.73 13.73
C TYR A 31 8.57 7.47 15.01
N PRO A 32 9.01 8.73 14.96
CA PRO A 32 9.32 9.48 16.16
C PRO A 32 8.13 9.69 17.09
N VAL A 33 6.93 9.90 16.52
CA VAL A 33 5.73 10.05 17.34
C VAL A 33 5.39 8.74 18.05
N TRP A 34 5.51 7.58 17.40
CA TRP A 34 5.33 6.28 18.06
C TRP A 34 6.37 6.06 19.17
N ASN A 35 7.66 6.25 18.86
CA ASN A 35 8.72 6.06 19.84
C ASN A 35 8.58 6.95 21.09
N ASN A 36 8.18 8.20 20.89
CA ASN A 36 8.00 9.16 21.99
C ASN A 36 6.73 8.87 22.83
N HIS A 37 5.71 8.25 22.23
CA HIS A 37 4.42 8.04 22.90
C HIS A 37 4.32 6.66 23.56
N LEU A 38 4.91 5.63 22.95
CA LEU A 38 4.79 4.23 23.37
C LEU A 38 6.05 3.74 24.11
N GLY A 39 7.18 4.41 23.90
CA GLY A 39 8.47 3.96 24.41
C GLY A 39 9.18 2.96 23.49
N SER A 40 10.47 2.76 23.74
CA SER A 40 11.36 2.05 22.80
C SER A 40 11.02 0.56 22.62
N GLU A 41 10.51 -0.10 23.67
CA GLU A 41 10.17 -1.53 23.61
C GLU A 41 8.95 -1.77 22.72
N GLU A 42 7.86 -1.06 22.99
CA GLU A 42 6.63 -1.21 22.20
C GLU A 42 6.83 -0.73 20.75
N TYR A 43 7.58 0.37 20.56
CA TYR A 43 8.00 0.83 19.24
C TYR A 43 8.78 -0.24 18.47
N GLY A 44 9.71 -0.95 19.11
CA GLY A 44 10.43 -2.06 18.51
C GLY A 44 9.52 -3.19 18.05
N ASN A 45 8.54 -3.56 18.87
CA ASN A 45 7.53 -4.55 18.54
C ASN A 45 6.68 -4.13 17.32
N ILE A 46 6.28 -2.85 17.26
CA ILE A 46 5.53 -2.30 16.11
C ILE A 46 6.36 -2.36 14.83
N LEU A 47 7.63 -1.97 14.86
CA LEU A 47 8.50 -2.04 13.68
C LEU A 47 8.68 -3.48 13.19
N TYR A 48 8.76 -4.44 14.10
CA TYR A 48 8.80 -5.85 13.76
C TYR A 48 7.52 -6.31 13.05
N LEU A 49 6.35 -5.96 13.59
CA LEU A 49 5.05 -6.26 12.97
C LEU A 49 4.92 -5.62 11.58
N ILE A 50 5.34 -4.35 11.43
CA ILE A 50 5.35 -3.64 10.14
C ILE A 50 6.27 -4.34 9.14
N SER A 51 7.40 -4.86 9.58
CA SER A 51 8.31 -5.60 8.70
C SER A 51 7.66 -6.87 8.15
N ILE A 52 6.96 -7.62 9.00
CA ILE A 52 6.20 -8.81 8.59
C ILE A 52 5.05 -8.41 7.63
N MET A 53 4.30 -7.38 7.99
CA MET A 53 3.25 -6.84 7.14
C MET A 53 3.78 -6.48 5.74
N ASN A 54 4.91 -5.79 5.67
CA ASN A 54 5.54 -5.40 4.41
C ASN A 54 5.99 -6.61 3.58
N ILE A 55 6.51 -7.66 4.20
CA ILE A 55 6.86 -8.89 3.49
C ILE A 55 5.61 -9.46 2.79
N ILE A 56 4.49 -9.57 3.49
CA ILE A 56 3.23 -10.09 2.94
C ILE A 56 2.69 -9.15 1.85
N ALA A 57 2.61 -7.86 2.14
CA ALA A 57 2.06 -6.86 1.23
C ALA A 57 2.87 -6.75 -0.06
N ILE A 58 4.20 -6.80 0.02
CA ILE A 58 5.09 -6.80 -1.15
C ILE A 58 4.98 -8.11 -1.92
N SER A 59 4.99 -9.26 -1.23
CA SER A 59 4.93 -10.59 -1.88
C SER A 59 3.67 -10.78 -2.71
N VAL A 60 2.54 -10.18 -2.33
CA VAL A 60 1.27 -10.29 -3.07
C VAL A 60 1.01 -9.03 -3.89
N GLY A 61 0.94 -7.87 -3.25
CA GLY A 61 0.55 -6.62 -3.91
C GLY A 61 1.53 -6.20 -5.00
N SER A 62 2.84 -6.16 -4.70
CA SER A 62 3.83 -5.81 -5.70
C SER A 62 4.02 -6.91 -6.75
N ALA A 63 3.90 -8.19 -6.39
CA ALA A 63 3.96 -9.27 -7.37
C ALA A 63 2.83 -9.16 -8.41
N CYS A 64 1.59 -8.92 -7.96
CA CYS A 64 0.45 -8.65 -8.85
C CYS A 64 0.67 -7.40 -9.71
N ASN A 65 1.26 -6.33 -9.14
CA ASN A 65 1.61 -5.12 -9.86
C ASN A 65 2.58 -5.41 -11.01
N TYR A 66 3.70 -6.06 -10.72
CA TYR A 66 4.71 -6.41 -11.73
C TYR A 66 4.18 -7.39 -12.78
N ALA A 67 3.42 -8.42 -12.37
CA ALA A 67 2.81 -9.36 -13.28
C ALA A 67 1.88 -8.64 -14.27
N ARG A 68 1.03 -7.72 -13.78
CA ARG A 68 0.15 -6.93 -14.62
C ARG A 68 0.92 -6.02 -15.59
N MET A 69 1.97 -5.35 -15.14
CA MET A 69 2.81 -4.51 -16.01
C MET A 69 3.44 -5.33 -17.14
N THR A 70 3.94 -6.52 -16.83
CA THR A 70 4.56 -7.41 -17.82
C THR A 70 3.52 -7.96 -18.79
N GLU A 71 2.37 -8.37 -18.29
CA GLU A 71 1.29 -8.92 -19.10
C GLU A 71 0.71 -7.87 -20.04
N SER A 72 0.45 -6.65 -19.57
CA SER A 72 -0.09 -5.56 -20.39
C SER A 72 0.82 -5.10 -21.52
N ALA A 73 2.13 -5.43 -21.47
CA ALA A 73 3.06 -5.17 -22.54
C ALA A 73 2.94 -6.16 -23.71
N THR A 74 2.32 -7.32 -23.51
CA THR A 74 2.28 -8.43 -24.48
C THR A 74 0.88 -8.85 -24.92
N LYS A 75 -0.13 -8.62 -24.09
CA LYS A 75 -1.53 -9.02 -24.35
C LYS A 75 -2.52 -8.17 -23.58
N ASP A 76 -3.79 -8.29 -23.91
CA ASP A 76 -4.87 -7.68 -23.15
C ASP A 76 -4.95 -8.28 -21.75
N THR A 77 -5.03 -7.43 -20.73
CA THR A 77 -5.11 -7.81 -19.32
C THR A 77 -6.47 -7.51 -18.74
N TRP A 78 -6.96 -8.41 -17.90
CA TRP A 78 -8.28 -8.30 -17.27
C TRP A 78 -8.16 -7.91 -15.80
N ASN A 79 -8.89 -6.88 -15.40
CA ASN A 79 -8.91 -6.40 -14.01
C ASN A 79 -9.37 -7.49 -13.05
N ILE A 80 -10.36 -8.29 -13.47
CA ILE A 80 -10.97 -9.32 -12.64
C ILE A 80 -9.97 -10.36 -12.13
N ASN A 81 -8.96 -10.72 -12.93
CA ASN A 81 -7.96 -11.72 -12.55
C ASN A 81 -7.18 -11.26 -11.33
N TYR A 82 -6.66 -10.04 -11.37
CA TYR A 82 -5.89 -9.46 -10.28
C TYR A 82 -6.75 -9.16 -9.06
N ASN A 83 -7.98 -8.68 -9.27
CA ASN A 83 -8.90 -8.40 -8.18
C ASN A 83 -9.30 -9.68 -7.43
N ILE A 84 -9.51 -10.81 -8.13
CA ILE A 84 -9.78 -12.11 -7.50
C ILE A 84 -8.56 -12.58 -6.69
N ILE A 85 -7.35 -12.48 -7.24
CA ILE A 85 -6.13 -12.85 -6.53
C ILE A 85 -5.98 -12.03 -5.26
N LEU A 86 -6.17 -10.70 -5.33
CA LEU A 86 -6.07 -9.82 -4.17
C LEU A 86 -7.16 -10.14 -3.12
N MET A 87 -8.39 -10.39 -3.54
CA MET A 87 -9.47 -10.78 -2.62
C MET A 87 -9.19 -12.12 -1.95
N ALA A 88 -8.79 -13.14 -2.72
CA ALA A 88 -8.43 -14.45 -2.18
C ALA A 88 -7.25 -14.34 -1.21
N SER A 89 -6.21 -13.58 -1.58
CA SER A 89 -5.07 -13.32 -0.71
C SER A 89 -5.45 -12.58 0.56
N SER A 90 -6.40 -11.64 0.50
CA SER A 90 -6.91 -10.93 1.68
C SER A 90 -7.55 -11.91 2.69
N VAL A 91 -8.29 -12.91 2.20
CA VAL A 91 -8.88 -13.94 3.06
C VAL A 91 -7.79 -14.85 3.67
N ILE A 92 -6.77 -15.21 2.90
CA ILE A 92 -5.67 -16.07 3.36
C ILE A 92 -4.76 -15.32 4.35
N VAL A 93 -4.53 -14.03 4.16
CA VAL A 93 -3.70 -13.21 5.05
C VAL A 93 -4.25 -13.15 6.48
N ILE A 94 -5.57 -13.21 6.66
CA ILE A 94 -6.18 -13.17 8.00
C ILE A 94 -5.66 -14.29 8.91
N PRO A 95 -5.85 -15.59 8.61
CA PRO A 95 -5.33 -16.65 9.47
C PRO A 95 -3.81 -16.67 9.54
N VAL A 96 -3.11 -16.36 8.44
CA VAL A 96 -1.64 -16.29 8.41
C VAL A 96 -1.12 -15.26 9.40
N MET A 97 -1.67 -14.05 9.40
CA MET A 97 -1.25 -13.00 10.32
C MET A 97 -1.60 -13.31 11.78
N LEU A 98 -2.76 -13.90 12.04
CA LEU A 98 -3.13 -14.34 13.40
C LEU A 98 -2.16 -15.40 13.95
N ILE A 99 -1.76 -16.35 13.11
CA ILE A 99 -0.75 -17.34 13.47
C ILE A 99 0.60 -16.66 13.75
N ILE A 100 1.06 -15.77 12.87
CA ILE A 100 2.33 -15.07 13.02
C ILE A 100 2.35 -14.25 14.32
N VAL A 101 1.34 -13.41 14.56
CA VAL A 101 1.23 -12.60 15.78
C VAL A 101 1.30 -13.48 17.04
N LYS A 102 0.60 -14.62 17.03
CA LYS A 102 0.65 -15.57 18.14
C LYS A 102 2.05 -16.17 18.34
N PHE A 103 2.75 -16.55 17.26
CA PHE A 103 4.10 -17.13 17.35
C PHE A 103 5.16 -16.09 17.75
N CYS A 104 4.99 -14.85 17.35
CA CYS A 104 5.92 -13.76 17.70
C CYS A 104 5.84 -13.35 19.16
N GLY A 105 4.77 -13.75 19.88
CA GLY A 105 4.60 -13.44 21.30
C GLY A 105 4.41 -11.94 21.60
N VAL A 106 4.10 -11.13 20.58
CA VAL A 106 3.85 -9.70 20.76
C VAL A 106 2.48 -9.55 21.43
N PRO A 107 2.41 -8.96 22.63
CA PRO A 107 1.14 -8.75 23.32
C PRO A 107 0.28 -7.76 22.51
N MET A 108 -0.90 -8.17 22.12
CA MET A 108 -1.85 -7.32 21.37
C MET A 108 -3.26 -7.54 21.90
N THR A 109 -3.99 -6.46 22.06
CA THR A 109 -5.43 -6.53 22.28
C THR A 109 -6.14 -6.99 21.00
N VAL A 110 -7.36 -7.51 21.14
CA VAL A 110 -8.18 -7.92 19.97
C VAL A 110 -8.36 -6.74 18.99
N THR A 111 -8.55 -5.53 19.52
CA THR A 111 -8.73 -4.32 18.70
C THR A 111 -7.47 -3.99 17.90
N GLU A 112 -6.30 -4.10 18.51
CA GLU A 112 -5.01 -3.88 17.81
C GLU A 112 -4.77 -4.95 16.75
N ALA A 113 -5.06 -6.22 17.04
CA ALA A 113 -4.96 -7.28 16.05
C ALA A 113 -5.88 -7.04 14.85
N VAL A 114 -7.12 -6.62 15.07
CA VAL A 114 -8.08 -6.30 14.00
C VAL A 114 -7.60 -5.10 13.17
N THR A 115 -7.17 -4.00 13.81
CA THR A 115 -6.68 -2.82 13.10
C THR A 115 -5.39 -3.13 12.33
N PHE A 116 -4.52 -3.97 12.86
CA PHE A 116 -3.32 -4.43 12.16
C PHE A 116 -3.64 -5.31 10.94
N LEU A 117 -4.63 -6.20 11.04
CA LEU A 117 -5.10 -6.99 9.89
C LEU A 117 -5.69 -6.08 8.80
N ILE A 118 -6.50 -5.11 9.18
CA ILE A 118 -7.03 -4.11 8.24
C ILE A 118 -5.89 -3.35 7.56
N LEU A 119 -4.91 -2.87 8.33
CA LEU A 119 -3.75 -2.19 7.79
C LEU A 119 -2.99 -3.07 6.80
N THR A 120 -2.77 -4.36 7.13
CA THR A 120 -2.07 -5.31 6.26
C THR A 120 -2.78 -5.49 4.92
N ILE A 121 -4.10 -5.67 4.93
CA ILE A 121 -4.90 -5.82 3.71
C ILE A 121 -4.87 -4.53 2.88
N LEU A 122 -5.08 -3.38 3.50
CA LEU A 122 -5.04 -2.09 2.82
C LEU A 122 -3.68 -1.83 2.18
N THR A 123 -2.59 -2.11 2.90
CA THR A 123 -1.22 -1.95 2.39
C THR A 123 -0.96 -2.88 1.19
N MET A 124 -1.41 -4.14 1.26
CA MET A 124 -1.32 -5.08 0.13
C MET A 124 -2.04 -4.55 -1.11
N TRP A 125 -3.27 -4.04 -0.94
CA TRP A 125 -4.05 -3.45 -2.04
C TRP A 125 -3.41 -2.17 -2.56
N ARG A 126 -2.82 -1.34 -1.71
CA ARG A 126 -2.11 -0.13 -2.10
C ARG A 126 -0.87 -0.45 -2.95
N PHE A 127 -0.10 -1.48 -2.61
CA PHE A 127 1.04 -1.90 -3.42
C PHE A 127 0.64 -2.35 -4.82
N TYR A 128 -0.55 -2.92 -4.97
CA TYR A 128 -1.11 -3.20 -6.30
C TYR A 128 -1.64 -1.94 -6.98
N ALA A 129 -2.35 -1.08 -6.24
CA ALA A 129 -3.06 0.07 -6.79
C ALA A 129 -2.17 1.07 -7.53
N ASP A 130 -0.89 1.19 -7.15
CA ASP A 130 0.04 2.11 -7.80
C ASP A 130 0.34 1.74 -9.26
N VAL A 131 0.00 0.51 -9.69
CA VAL A 131 0.11 0.07 -11.09
C VAL A 131 -0.70 0.96 -12.04
N GLU A 132 -1.80 1.54 -11.58
CA GLU A 132 -2.63 2.47 -12.35
C GLU A 132 -1.80 3.59 -12.99
N TYR A 133 -0.92 4.20 -12.20
CA TYR A 133 -0.11 5.32 -12.66
C TYR A 133 1.08 4.85 -13.51
N ARG A 134 1.61 3.67 -13.25
CA ARG A 134 2.72 3.07 -14.01
C ARG A 134 2.28 2.62 -15.39
N LEU A 135 1.12 1.98 -15.52
CA LEU A 135 0.56 1.56 -16.81
C LEU A 135 0.30 2.73 -17.74
N HIS A 136 -0.15 3.85 -17.20
CA HIS A 136 -0.50 5.05 -17.98
C HIS A 136 0.65 6.06 -18.07
N LEU A 137 1.85 5.74 -17.56
CA LEU A 137 3.00 6.64 -17.47
C LEU A 137 2.65 8.01 -16.88
N ASN A 138 1.71 8.02 -15.92
CA ASN A 138 1.20 9.23 -15.31
C ASN A 138 2.02 9.60 -14.06
N TYR A 139 3.21 10.11 -14.26
CA TYR A 139 4.17 10.41 -13.19
C TYR A 139 3.70 11.52 -12.24
N LYS A 140 2.97 12.53 -12.74
CA LYS A 140 2.35 13.56 -11.89
C LYS A 140 1.21 12.98 -11.05
N GLY A 141 0.40 12.11 -11.63
CA GLY A 141 -0.63 11.37 -10.90
C GLY A 141 -0.02 10.50 -9.80
N TYR A 142 1.10 9.86 -10.09
CA TYR A 142 1.87 9.06 -9.12
C TYR A 142 2.38 9.91 -7.95
N PHE A 143 2.93 11.10 -8.22
CA PHE A 143 3.30 12.05 -7.17
C PHE A 143 2.11 12.45 -6.31
N LEU A 144 0.99 12.83 -6.93
CA LEU A 144 -0.23 13.21 -6.20
C LEU A 144 -0.77 12.05 -5.35
N TYR A 145 -0.71 10.84 -5.86
CA TYR A 145 -1.08 9.63 -5.14
C TYR A 145 -0.31 9.50 -3.81
N TYR A 146 1.00 9.61 -3.84
CA TYR A 146 1.83 9.56 -2.63
C TYR A 146 1.69 10.80 -1.74
N LEU A 147 1.40 11.97 -2.32
CA LEU A 147 1.06 13.16 -1.55
C LEU A 147 -0.22 12.95 -0.74
N PHE A 148 -1.28 12.39 -1.33
CA PHE A 148 -2.52 12.10 -0.61
C PHE A 148 -2.33 11.03 0.48
N ILE A 149 -1.53 10.01 0.22
CA ILE A 149 -1.14 9.03 1.24
C ILE A 149 -0.43 9.72 2.40
N SER A 150 0.52 10.61 2.11
CA SER A 150 1.26 11.37 3.12
C SER A 150 0.35 12.23 3.98
N ILE A 151 -0.60 12.93 3.37
CA ILE A 151 -1.63 13.70 4.10
C ILE A 151 -2.47 12.77 4.99
N GLY A 152 -2.86 11.61 4.48
CA GLY A 152 -3.57 10.61 5.26
C GLY A 152 -2.79 10.13 6.49
N TYR A 153 -1.47 9.95 6.36
CA TYR A 153 -0.62 9.61 7.51
C TYR A 153 -0.53 10.73 8.54
N LEU A 154 -0.52 12.01 8.12
CA LEU A 154 -0.58 13.14 9.04
C LEU A 154 -1.90 13.15 9.84
N ILE A 155 -3.02 12.88 9.18
CA ILE A 155 -4.32 12.71 9.83
C ILE A 155 -4.27 11.50 10.78
N GLY A 156 -3.65 10.40 10.35
CA GLY A 156 -3.46 9.19 11.14
C GLY A 156 -2.68 9.42 12.43
N ILE A 157 -1.65 10.27 12.41
CA ILE A 157 -0.91 10.66 13.63
C ILE A 157 -1.85 11.28 14.66
N VAL A 158 -2.80 12.12 14.23
CA VAL A 158 -3.78 12.73 15.15
C VAL A 158 -4.71 11.64 15.72
N LEU A 159 -5.18 10.72 14.87
CA LEU A 159 -6.02 9.61 15.32
C LEU A 159 -5.29 8.71 16.32
N PHE A 160 -4.03 8.39 16.06
CA PHE A 160 -3.19 7.64 16.98
C PHE A 160 -3.07 8.33 18.34
N LYS A 161 -2.78 9.64 18.38
CA LYS A 161 -2.64 10.40 19.62
C LYS A 161 -3.94 10.42 20.44
N VAL A 162 -5.10 10.36 19.81
CA VAL A 162 -6.41 10.35 20.48
C VAL A 162 -6.79 8.96 20.96
N THR A 163 -6.48 7.91 20.21
CA THR A 163 -6.95 6.55 20.47
C THR A 163 -5.92 5.64 21.11
N GLY A 164 -4.64 5.94 20.98
CA GLY A 164 -3.52 5.07 21.36
C GLY A 164 -3.25 3.93 20.38
N MET A 165 -4.11 3.70 19.38
CA MET A 165 -3.96 2.59 18.44
C MET A 165 -2.95 2.91 17.33
N TRP A 166 -1.77 2.33 17.42
CA TRP A 166 -0.65 2.62 16.51
C TRP A 166 -0.97 2.40 15.01
N ALA A 167 -1.74 1.38 14.67
CA ALA A 167 -2.09 1.07 13.28
C ALA A 167 -2.92 2.19 12.62
N LEU A 168 -3.70 2.96 13.41
CA LEU A 168 -4.46 4.10 12.91
C LEU A 168 -3.58 5.24 12.42
N ALA A 169 -2.31 5.28 12.77
CA ALA A 169 -1.39 6.26 12.20
C ALA A 169 -1.17 6.07 10.69
N LEU A 170 -1.34 4.84 10.17
CA LEU A 170 -1.11 4.53 8.76
C LEU A 170 -2.40 4.29 7.97
N ILE A 171 -3.46 3.77 8.60
CA ILE A 171 -4.71 3.40 7.90
C ILE A 171 -5.29 4.53 7.04
N PRO A 172 -5.41 5.80 7.49
CA PRO A 172 -5.96 6.85 6.66
C PRO A 172 -5.17 7.12 5.38
N GLY A 173 -3.84 6.95 5.42
CA GLY A 173 -3.01 7.08 4.23
C GLY A 173 -3.25 5.97 3.22
N GLU A 174 -3.33 4.72 3.68
CA GLU A 174 -3.64 3.58 2.82
C GLU A 174 -5.03 3.74 2.16
N ILE A 175 -6.03 4.17 2.94
CA ILE A 175 -7.38 4.45 2.43
C ILE A 175 -7.36 5.59 1.42
N ALA A 176 -6.66 6.69 1.69
CA ALA A 176 -6.57 7.83 0.77
C ALA A 176 -5.99 7.42 -0.59
N GLY A 177 -4.93 6.61 -0.58
CA GLY A 177 -4.36 6.05 -1.80
C GLY A 177 -5.36 5.19 -2.58
N LEU A 178 -6.05 4.27 -1.92
CA LEU A 178 -7.04 3.41 -2.55
C LEU A 178 -8.23 4.21 -3.11
N ILE A 179 -8.76 5.16 -2.36
CA ILE A 179 -9.87 6.03 -2.83
C ILE A 179 -9.49 6.75 -4.12
N MET A 180 -8.25 7.27 -4.22
CA MET A 180 -7.77 7.95 -5.42
C MET A 180 -7.83 7.05 -6.66
N VAL A 181 -7.41 5.79 -6.52
CA VAL A 181 -7.41 4.83 -7.62
C VAL A 181 -8.82 4.33 -7.93
N PHE A 182 -9.64 4.05 -6.91
CA PHE A 182 -11.05 3.68 -7.12
C PHE A 182 -11.87 4.77 -7.83
N ALA A 183 -11.63 6.04 -7.48
CA ALA A 183 -12.38 7.17 -8.04
C ALA A 183 -11.96 7.52 -9.47
N LYS A 184 -10.67 7.48 -9.77
CA LYS A 184 -10.10 7.99 -11.03
C LYS A 184 -9.45 6.92 -11.92
N GLY A 185 -9.03 5.81 -11.32
CA GLY A 185 -8.32 4.75 -12.02
C GLY A 185 -9.22 3.76 -12.75
N SER A 186 -8.58 2.85 -13.46
CA SER A 186 -9.21 1.80 -14.27
C SER A 186 -9.01 0.40 -13.69
N VAL A 187 -7.94 0.19 -12.91
CA VAL A 187 -7.50 -1.15 -12.46
C VAL A 187 -8.49 -1.89 -11.55
N PHE A 188 -9.40 -1.17 -10.90
CA PHE A 188 -10.46 -1.76 -10.09
C PHE A 188 -11.83 -1.74 -10.78
N LYS A 189 -11.94 -1.17 -11.98
CA LYS A 189 -13.21 -1.16 -12.72
C LYS A 189 -13.51 -2.55 -13.26
N LYS A 190 -14.82 -2.81 -13.44
CA LYS A 190 -15.27 -4.04 -14.09
C LYS A 190 -14.83 -4.05 -15.54
N ASP A 191 -14.31 -5.19 -16.00
CA ASP A 191 -13.98 -5.40 -17.40
C ASP A 191 -15.26 -5.38 -18.24
N THR A 192 -15.19 -4.78 -19.44
CA THR A 192 -16.31 -4.70 -20.38
C THR A 192 -16.54 -6.02 -21.10
N GLU A 193 -15.49 -6.80 -21.30
CA GLU A 193 -15.55 -8.14 -21.89
C GLU A 193 -14.72 -9.10 -21.00
N PHE A 194 -15.34 -10.21 -20.63
CA PHE A 194 -14.69 -11.25 -19.83
C PHE A 194 -14.49 -12.50 -20.66
N SER A 195 -13.25 -12.88 -20.92
CA SER A 195 -12.91 -14.16 -21.54
C SER A 195 -12.39 -15.15 -20.50
N LYS A 196 -12.99 -16.36 -20.44
CA LYS A 196 -12.51 -17.47 -19.61
C LYS A 196 -11.13 -17.98 -20.02
N GLU A 197 -10.64 -17.62 -21.22
CA GLU A 197 -9.34 -18.05 -21.73
C GLU A 197 -8.17 -17.37 -21.05
N SER A 198 -8.38 -16.25 -20.37
CA SER A 198 -7.32 -15.54 -19.66
C SER A 198 -6.86 -16.22 -18.34
N PHE A 199 -7.51 -17.30 -17.91
CA PHE A 199 -7.12 -18.09 -16.74
C PHE A 199 -6.24 -19.32 -17.07
N LYS A 200 -5.86 -19.51 -18.32
CA LYS A 200 -4.91 -20.55 -18.75
C LYS A 200 -3.52 -19.97 -18.91
#